data_fac2387e75c0eb047ae9128462fddd33
#
_entry.id   fac2387e75c0eb047ae9128462fddd33
#
_cell.length_a   1.000
_cell.length_b   1.000
_cell.length_c   1.000
_cell.angle_alpha   90.00
_cell.angle_beta   90.00
_cell.angle_gamma   90.00
#
_symmetry.space_group_name_H-M   'P 1'
#
loop_
_entity.id
_entity.type
_entity.pdbx_description
1 polymer ?
#
loop_
_entity_poly.entity_id
_entity_poly.type
_entity_poly.pdbx_seq_one_letter_code
_entity_poly.pdbx_strand_id
1 'polypeptide(L)'
;LLVVAAARPRTSLAHEKKSVDAIAIAMTVDVSGSMDALDLTPKGERFSRETTRLAIVKKLFAQFVEQRPDDLIGLVTFGGYAATRSPLTADHEALLNVLKGVEIPSIAVDAQGQAIARDEQMTAIGDGLATALARLKDAKPKSKIVILLSDGVSNTGAVEPDEAAAAAEKM
;
A
#
# COMPACT_ATOMS: atom_id res chain seq x y z
N LEU A 1 -15.86 35.89 -31.33
CA LEU A 1 -16.91 35.07 -30.72
C LEU A 1 -16.77 33.58 -31.09
N LEU A 2 -16.52 33.25 -32.35
CA LEU A 2 -16.34 31.87 -32.85
C LEU A 2 -15.10 31.19 -32.24
N VAL A 3 -13.99 31.91 -32.04
CA VAL A 3 -12.75 31.39 -31.46
C VAL A 3 -12.97 30.97 -29.97
N VAL A 4 -13.74 31.76 -29.20
CA VAL A 4 -14.06 31.44 -27.81
C VAL A 4 -14.95 30.20 -27.72
N ALA A 5 -15.89 30.02 -28.63
CA ALA A 5 -16.73 28.83 -28.69
C ALA A 5 -15.94 27.57 -29.09
N ALA A 6 -14.96 27.71 -30.00
CA ALA A 6 -14.07 26.60 -30.40
C ALA A 6 -13.12 26.15 -29.25
N ALA A 7 -12.71 27.06 -28.37
CA ALA A 7 -11.87 26.78 -27.21
C ALA A 7 -12.58 25.93 -26.13
N ARG A 8 -13.93 25.75 -26.20
CA ARG A 8 -14.76 24.99 -25.25
C ARG A 8 -14.33 25.22 -23.80
N PRO A 9 -14.38 26.47 -23.27
CA PRO A 9 -14.00 26.73 -21.90
C PRO A 9 -14.89 25.88 -20.98
N ARG A 10 -14.28 24.98 -20.24
CA ARG A 10 -14.95 24.19 -19.18
C ARG A 10 -14.60 24.83 -17.85
N THR A 11 -15.57 25.38 -17.18
CA THR A 11 -15.44 25.65 -15.75
C THR A 11 -15.60 24.32 -15.02
N SER A 12 -14.50 23.73 -14.56
CA SER A 12 -14.60 22.71 -13.54
C SER A 12 -15.02 23.42 -12.25
N LEU A 13 -16.25 23.21 -11.82
CA LEU A 13 -16.60 23.42 -10.42
C LEU A 13 -15.82 22.35 -9.64
N ALA A 14 -14.57 22.67 -9.32
CA ALA A 14 -13.86 21.92 -8.30
C ALA A 14 -14.70 22.10 -7.02
N HIS A 15 -15.48 21.10 -6.67
CA HIS A 15 -15.99 20.98 -5.32
C HIS A 15 -14.75 20.79 -4.45
N GLU A 16 -14.22 21.91 -3.94
CA GLU A 16 -13.35 21.88 -2.78
C GLU A 16 -14.22 21.34 -1.62
N LYS A 17 -14.26 20.01 -1.49
CA LYS A 17 -14.77 19.37 -0.30
C LYS A 17 -13.88 19.89 0.83
N LYS A 18 -14.40 20.81 1.63
CA LYS A 18 -13.80 21.26 2.87
C LYS A 18 -13.77 20.06 3.81
N SER A 19 -12.79 19.18 3.63
CA SER A 19 -12.51 18.11 4.57
C SER A 19 -11.75 18.73 5.73
N VAL A 20 -12.48 19.20 6.72
CA VAL A 20 -11.92 19.80 7.93
C VAL A 20 -11.27 18.73 8.81
N ASP A 21 -11.61 17.45 8.61
CA ASP A 21 -11.19 16.32 9.46
C ASP A 21 -10.62 15.11 8.70
N ALA A 22 -10.22 15.28 7.43
CA ALA A 22 -9.60 14.17 6.69
C ALA A 22 -8.29 13.72 7.33
N ILE A 23 -8.07 12.42 7.37
CA ILE A 23 -6.83 11.78 7.84
C ILE A 23 -5.99 11.38 6.62
N ALA A 24 -4.67 11.51 6.71
CA ALA A 24 -3.76 10.94 5.74
C ALA A 24 -3.29 9.58 6.24
N ILE A 25 -3.60 8.53 5.49
CA ILE A 25 -3.33 7.13 5.87
C ILE A 25 -2.41 6.50 4.84
N ALA A 26 -1.24 6.05 5.26
CA ALA A 26 -0.36 5.23 4.43
C ALA A 26 -0.53 3.76 4.84
N MET A 27 -1.17 2.97 3.96
CA MET A 27 -1.27 1.53 4.11
C MET A 27 0.02 0.88 3.61
N THR A 28 0.68 0.13 4.46
CA THR A 28 1.97 -0.50 4.18
C THR A 28 1.79 -2.01 4.25
N VAL A 29 1.83 -2.67 3.08
CA VAL A 29 1.45 -4.07 2.90
C VAL A 29 2.69 -4.91 2.58
N ASP A 30 2.86 -5.96 3.35
CA ASP A 30 3.87 -7.00 3.12
C ASP A 30 3.53 -7.82 1.88
N VAL A 31 4.50 -8.00 1.00
CA VAL A 31 4.44 -8.87 -0.18
C VAL A 31 5.59 -9.88 -0.19
N SER A 32 6.18 -10.16 0.98
CA SER A 32 7.18 -11.20 1.16
C SER A 32 6.63 -12.60 0.89
N GLY A 33 7.51 -13.59 0.72
CA GLY A 33 7.12 -14.95 0.37
C GLY A 33 6.20 -15.62 1.41
N SER A 34 6.27 -15.25 2.69
CA SER A 34 5.40 -15.78 3.75
C SER A 34 3.92 -15.43 3.55
N MET A 35 3.63 -14.32 2.84
CA MET A 35 2.27 -13.88 2.54
C MET A 35 1.52 -14.80 1.56
N ASP A 36 2.20 -15.78 0.95
CA ASP A 36 1.55 -16.84 0.14
C ASP A 36 0.98 -17.99 0.98
N ALA A 37 1.19 -17.98 2.29
CA ALA A 37 0.67 -19.01 3.19
C ALA A 37 -0.86 -19.07 3.19
N LEU A 38 -1.40 -20.28 3.34
CA LEU A 38 -2.84 -20.61 3.28
C LEU A 38 -3.43 -20.95 4.66
N ASP A 39 -2.71 -20.65 5.72
CA ASP A 39 -3.05 -21.01 7.12
C ASP A 39 -4.26 -20.24 7.66
N LEU A 40 -4.65 -19.15 7.03
CA LEU A 40 -5.84 -18.37 7.35
C LEU A 40 -7.09 -18.85 6.59
N THR A 41 -7.01 -19.92 5.82
CA THR A 41 -8.16 -20.49 5.11
C THR A 41 -9.22 -20.96 6.13
N PRO A 42 -10.50 -20.52 6.02
CA PRO A 42 -11.54 -20.94 6.93
C PRO A 42 -11.74 -22.47 6.92
N LYS A 43 -12.06 -23.04 8.09
CA LYS A 43 -12.32 -24.49 8.21
C LYS A 43 -13.46 -24.92 7.28
N GLY A 44 -13.16 -25.86 6.38
CA GLY A 44 -14.15 -26.41 5.42
C GLY A 44 -14.09 -25.77 4.04
N GLU A 45 -13.31 -24.71 3.84
CA GLU A 45 -13.04 -24.14 2.53
C GLU A 45 -11.84 -24.82 1.85
N ARG A 46 -11.83 -24.77 0.51
CA ARG A 46 -10.68 -25.26 -0.26
C ARG A 46 -9.56 -24.25 -0.27
N PHE A 47 -8.33 -24.73 -0.13
CA PHE A 47 -7.15 -23.92 -0.33
C PHE A 47 -7.11 -23.37 -1.76
N SER A 48 -6.99 -22.05 -1.90
CA SER A 48 -6.92 -21.36 -3.17
C SER A 48 -6.05 -20.11 -3.07
N ARG A 49 -5.70 -19.54 -4.21
CA ARG A 49 -5.01 -18.24 -4.24
C ARG A 49 -5.81 -17.10 -3.59
N GLU A 50 -7.11 -17.27 -3.46
CA GLU A 50 -8.02 -16.30 -2.81
C GLU A 50 -8.01 -16.39 -1.28
N THR A 51 -7.38 -17.42 -0.73
CA THR A 51 -7.27 -17.66 0.71
C THR A 51 -5.83 -17.51 1.24
N THR A 52 -4.90 -16.98 0.42
CA THR A 52 -3.57 -16.61 0.90
C THR A 52 -3.66 -15.45 1.89
N ARG A 53 -2.64 -15.29 2.75
CA ARG A 53 -2.56 -14.15 3.66
C ARG A 53 -2.67 -12.82 2.90
N LEU A 54 -1.96 -12.67 1.77
CA LEU A 54 -2.04 -11.47 0.94
C LEU A 54 -3.46 -11.23 0.40
N ALA A 55 -4.16 -12.26 -0.05
CA ALA A 55 -5.53 -12.13 -0.54
C ALA A 55 -6.49 -11.65 0.56
N ILE A 56 -6.34 -12.16 1.78
CA ILE A 56 -7.11 -11.74 2.96
C ILE A 56 -6.79 -10.29 3.31
N VAL A 57 -5.51 -9.90 3.32
CA VAL A 57 -5.08 -8.52 3.57
C VAL A 57 -5.68 -7.58 2.53
N LYS A 58 -5.64 -7.92 1.24
CA LYS A 58 -6.25 -7.11 0.17
C LYS A 58 -7.74 -6.91 0.39
N LYS A 59 -8.46 -7.95 0.80
CA LYS A 59 -9.90 -7.89 1.10
C LYS A 59 -10.19 -6.98 2.30
N LEU A 60 -9.45 -7.12 3.38
CA LEU A 60 -9.59 -6.27 4.57
C LEU A 60 -9.24 -4.81 4.26
N PHE A 61 -8.18 -4.57 3.47
CA PHE A 61 -7.83 -3.24 3.03
C PHE A 61 -8.95 -2.61 2.21
N ALA A 62 -9.55 -3.34 1.25
CA ALA A 62 -10.65 -2.81 0.46
C ALA A 62 -11.84 -2.41 1.35
N GLN A 63 -12.24 -3.26 2.30
CA GLN A 63 -13.29 -2.95 3.26
C GLN A 63 -12.97 -1.73 4.13
N PHE A 64 -11.70 -1.58 4.54
CA PHE A 64 -11.24 -0.42 5.29
C PHE A 64 -11.39 0.87 4.49
N VAL A 65 -10.99 0.88 3.22
CA VAL A 65 -11.09 2.03 2.31
C VAL A 65 -12.54 2.46 2.10
N GLU A 66 -13.45 1.49 1.89
CA GLU A 66 -14.88 1.75 1.70
C GLU A 66 -15.54 2.48 2.89
N GLN A 67 -15.01 2.27 4.10
CA GLN A 67 -15.51 2.91 5.32
C GLN A 67 -14.94 4.32 5.55
N ARG A 68 -14.08 4.81 4.66
CA ARG A 68 -13.32 6.06 4.85
C ARG A 68 -13.37 6.98 3.63
N PRO A 69 -14.56 7.41 3.21
CA PRO A 69 -14.75 8.11 1.94
C PRO A 69 -14.07 9.48 1.87
N ASP A 70 -13.76 10.08 3.00
CA ASP A 70 -13.20 11.44 3.08
C ASP A 70 -11.69 11.47 3.35
N ASP A 71 -11.05 10.32 3.64
CA ASP A 71 -9.64 10.25 3.99
C ASP A 71 -8.74 10.18 2.74
N LEU A 72 -7.50 10.63 2.88
CA LEU A 72 -6.45 10.43 1.88
C LEU A 72 -5.72 9.14 2.18
N ILE A 73 -5.82 8.16 1.28
CA ILE A 73 -5.22 6.84 1.49
C ILE A 73 -4.19 6.58 0.40
N GLY A 74 -3.00 6.14 0.80
CA GLY A 74 -1.93 5.70 -0.09
C GLY A 74 -1.57 4.24 0.15
N LEU A 75 -0.88 3.63 -0.80
CA LEU A 75 -0.43 2.25 -0.74
C LEU A 75 1.08 2.15 -0.96
N VAL A 76 1.74 1.58 0.01
CA VAL A 76 3.14 1.13 -0.04
C VAL A 76 3.15 -0.38 0.06
N THR A 77 3.94 -1.06 -0.75
CA THR A 77 4.24 -2.49 -0.58
C THR A 77 5.70 -2.65 -0.21
N PHE A 78 5.99 -3.66 0.57
CA PHE A 78 7.36 -4.05 0.87
C PHE A 78 7.50 -5.57 0.91
N GLY A 79 8.61 -6.05 0.46
CA GLY A 79 9.18 -7.36 0.61
C GLY A 79 10.64 -7.14 0.93
N GLY A 80 11.57 -7.60 0.11
CA GLY A 80 12.99 -7.22 0.21
C GLY A 80 13.26 -5.74 -0.05
N TYR A 81 12.34 -5.07 -0.76
CA TYR A 81 12.39 -3.64 -1.07
C TYR A 81 11.03 -3.01 -0.88
N ALA A 82 11.01 -1.73 -0.50
CA ALA A 82 9.78 -0.96 -0.36
C ALA A 82 9.48 -0.15 -1.64
N ALA A 83 8.21 -0.13 -2.03
CA ALA A 83 7.75 0.60 -3.20
C ALA A 83 6.41 1.30 -2.95
N THR A 84 6.29 2.57 -3.35
CA THR A 84 5.01 3.27 -3.38
C THR A 84 4.22 2.79 -4.60
N ARG A 85 3.08 2.15 -4.37
CA ARG A 85 2.16 1.67 -5.43
C ARG A 85 1.13 2.72 -5.78
N SER A 86 0.64 3.46 -4.77
CA SER A 86 -0.26 4.59 -4.96
C SER A 86 0.13 5.72 -4.01
N PRO A 87 0.25 6.96 -4.49
CA PRO A 87 0.38 8.12 -3.61
C PRO A 87 -0.88 8.29 -2.76
N LEU A 88 -0.85 9.18 -1.77
CA LEU A 88 -2.05 9.59 -1.04
C LEU A 88 -3.08 10.16 -2.01
N THR A 89 -4.25 9.58 -2.03
CA THR A 89 -5.34 9.97 -2.94
C THR A 89 -6.70 9.88 -2.26
N ALA A 90 -7.63 10.72 -2.69
CA ALA A 90 -9.05 10.61 -2.39
C ALA A 90 -9.79 9.78 -3.47
N ASP A 91 -9.11 9.41 -4.56
CA ASP A 91 -9.65 8.52 -5.58
C ASP A 91 -9.47 7.06 -5.12
N HIS A 92 -10.41 6.60 -4.33
CA HIS A 92 -10.38 5.26 -3.74
C HIS A 92 -10.62 4.17 -4.79
N GLU A 93 -11.33 4.47 -5.88
CA GLU A 93 -11.52 3.52 -6.95
C GLU A 93 -10.19 3.21 -7.66
N ALA A 94 -9.42 4.25 -7.99
CA ALA A 94 -8.08 4.09 -8.56
C ALA A 94 -7.15 3.33 -7.60
N LEU A 95 -7.19 3.66 -6.29
CA LEU A 95 -6.41 2.96 -5.26
C LEU A 95 -6.75 1.47 -5.19
N LEU A 96 -8.04 1.12 -5.18
CA LEU A 96 -8.49 -0.27 -5.12
C LEU A 96 -8.12 -1.05 -6.40
N ASN A 97 -8.10 -0.39 -7.55
CA ASN A 97 -7.62 -1.02 -8.78
C ASN A 97 -6.12 -1.31 -8.73
N VAL A 98 -5.31 -0.41 -8.17
CA VAL A 98 -3.88 -0.67 -7.92
C VAL A 98 -3.70 -1.83 -6.94
N LEU A 99 -4.48 -1.86 -5.84
CA LEU A 99 -4.43 -2.93 -4.83
C LEU A 99 -4.72 -4.31 -5.43
N LYS A 100 -5.69 -4.42 -6.34
CA LYS A 100 -5.99 -5.68 -7.04
C LYS A 100 -4.77 -6.25 -7.78
N GLY A 101 -3.95 -5.38 -8.37
CA GLY A 101 -2.73 -5.75 -9.08
C GLY A 101 -1.50 -6.03 -8.19
N VAL A 102 -1.61 -5.90 -6.86
CA VAL A 102 -0.51 -6.25 -5.96
C VAL A 102 -0.35 -7.76 -5.91
N GLU A 103 0.86 -8.24 -6.17
CA GLU A 103 1.20 -9.67 -6.16
C GLU A 103 2.51 -9.87 -5.40
N ILE A 104 2.71 -11.09 -4.90
CA ILE A 104 3.98 -11.52 -4.32
C ILE A 104 4.97 -11.70 -5.47
N PRO A 105 6.19 -11.13 -5.41
CA PRO A 105 7.19 -11.30 -6.43
C PRO A 105 7.49 -12.79 -6.66
N SER A 106 7.49 -13.21 -7.93
CA SER A 106 7.87 -14.58 -8.29
C SER A 106 9.38 -14.76 -8.13
N ILE A 107 9.80 -15.91 -7.61
CA ILE A 107 11.23 -16.27 -7.56
C ILE A 107 11.70 -16.52 -9.00
N ALA A 108 12.62 -15.70 -9.49
CA ALA A 108 13.32 -16.00 -10.73
C ALA A 108 14.24 -17.22 -10.51
N VAL A 109 14.18 -18.17 -11.43
CA VAL A 109 15.05 -19.36 -11.41
C VAL A 109 15.96 -19.38 -12.63
N ASP A 110 17.18 -19.85 -12.48
CA ASP A 110 18.10 -20.07 -13.59
C ASP A 110 17.72 -21.32 -14.41
N ALA A 111 18.49 -21.58 -15.47
CA ALA A 111 18.29 -22.75 -16.34
C ALA A 111 18.47 -24.10 -15.60
N GLN A 112 19.08 -24.09 -14.42
CA GLN A 112 19.29 -25.23 -13.54
C GLN A 112 18.22 -25.36 -12.46
N GLY A 113 17.22 -24.43 -12.41
CA GLY A 113 16.14 -24.41 -11.42
C GLY A 113 16.56 -23.83 -10.06
N GLN A 114 17.71 -23.15 -9.98
CA GLN A 114 18.14 -22.47 -8.76
C GLN A 114 17.57 -21.06 -8.69
N ALA A 115 17.12 -20.65 -7.50
CA ALA A 115 16.59 -19.30 -7.29
C ALA A 115 17.69 -18.24 -7.45
N ILE A 116 17.49 -17.32 -8.40
CA ILE A 116 18.44 -16.24 -8.72
C ILE A 116 18.24 -15.04 -7.79
N ALA A 117 17.01 -14.73 -7.41
CA ALA A 117 16.67 -13.58 -6.58
C ALA A 117 15.68 -14.00 -5.47
N ARG A 118 16.22 -14.27 -4.29
CA ARG A 118 15.40 -14.47 -3.07
C ARG A 118 15.15 -13.18 -2.32
N ASP A 119 15.94 -12.15 -2.62
CA ASP A 119 15.94 -10.89 -1.87
C ASP A 119 14.58 -10.20 -1.93
N GLU A 120 13.86 -10.27 -3.05
CA GLU A 120 12.52 -9.69 -3.20
C GLU A 120 11.47 -10.32 -2.29
N GLN A 121 11.67 -11.56 -1.84
CA GLN A 121 10.77 -12.28 -0.95
C GLN A 121 11.14 -12.15 0.54
N MET A 122 12.19 -11.39 0.85
CA MET A 122 12.55 -11.05 2.22
C MET A 122 11.60 -9.98 2.77
N THR A 123 11.78 -9.58 4.03
CA THR A 123 10.86 -8.68 4.73
C THR A 123 11.62 -7.49 5.29
N ALA A 124 11.55 -6.34 4.59
CA ALA A 124 12.16 -5.06 4.96
C ALA A 124 11.13 -4.12 5.59
N ILE A 125 10.70 -4.40 6.82
CA ILE A 125 9.66 -3.62 7.52
C ILE A 125 10.09 -2.16 7.69
N GLY A 126 11.34 -1.92 8.11
CA GLY A 126 11.84 -0.56 8.34
C GLY A 126 11.82 0.29 7.09
N ASP A 127 12.20 -0.25 5.93
CA ASP A 127 12.14 0.44 4.65
C ASP A 127 10.69 0.72 4.22
N GLY A 128 9.77 -0.22 4.49
CA GLY A 128 8.34 -0.05 4.28
C GLY A 128 7.79 1.13 5.09
N LEU A 129 8.08 1.18 6.38
CA LEU A 129 7.69 2.26 7.28
C LEU A 129 8.32 3.59 6.87
N ALA A 130 9.61 3.64 6.60
CA ALA A 130 10.31 4.86 6.16
C ALA A 130 9.71 5.41 4.86
N THR A 131 9.39 4.54 3.91
CA THR A 131 8.72 4.92 2.65
C THR A 131 7.34 5.49 2.91
N ALA A 132 6.55 4.88 3.80
CA ALA A 132 5.23 5.37 4.19
C ALA A 132 5.30 6.75 4.86
N LEU A 133 6.23 6.94 5.79
CA LEU A 133 6.47 8.23 6.44
C LEU A 133 6.87 9.32 5.44
N ALA A 134 7.73 9.00 4.47
CA ALA A 134 8.10 9.93 3.41
C ALA A 134 6.89 10.38 2.58
N ARG A 135 5.87 9.50 2.36
CA ARG A 135 4.63 9.87 1.67
C ARG A 135 3.72 10.74 2.55
N LEU A 136 3.74 10.55 3.86
CA LEU A 136 2.92 11.34 4.80
C LEU A 136 3.54 12.70 5.14
N LYS A 137 4.84 12.89 4.97
CA LYS A 137 5.55 14.09 5.41
C LYS A 137 4.89 15.38 4.93
N ASP A 138 4.59 15.46 3.64
CA ASP A 138 4.03 16.65 3.00
C ASP A 138 2.50 16.60 2.86
N ALA A 139 1.84 15.64 3.51
CA ALA A 139 0.39 15.53 3.48
C ALA A 139 -0.25 16.71 4.21
N LYS A 140 -1.31 17.26 3.60
CA LYS A 140 -2.07 18.41 4.14
C LYS A 140 -2.83 18.11 5.45
N PRO A 141 -3.47 16.94 5.61
CA PRO A 141 -4.14 16.58 6.85
C PRO A 141 -3.18 16.64 8.05
N LYS A 142 -3.71 17.13 9.18
CA LYS A 142 -2.94 17.20 10.44
C LYS A 142 -2.74 15.82 11.06
N SER A 143 -3.76 14.97 10.95
CA SER A 143 -3.68 13.59 11.42
C SER A 143 -3.08 12.71 10.34
N LYS A 144 -2.01 12.00 10.68
CA LYS A 144 -1.25 11.13 9.79
C LYS A 144 -1.09 9.77 10.45
N ILE A 145 -1.40 8.70 9.72
CA ILE A 145 -1.38 7.34 10.24
C ILE A 145 -0.64 6.44 9.25
N VAL A 146 0.23 5.59 9.76
CA VAL A 146 0.76 4.43 9.02
C VAL A 146 0.08 3.19 9.56
N ILE A 147 -0.48 2.37 8.68
CA ILE A 147 -1.02 1.05 9.02
C ILE A 147 -0.12 0.01 8.36
N LEU A 148 0.58 -0.76 9.19
CA LEU A 148 1.45 -1.85 8.76
C LEU A 148 0.67 -3.17 8.79
N LEU A 149 0.70 -3.89 7.68
CA LEU A 149 0.12 -5.23 7.52
C LEU A 149 1.24 -6.19 7.12
N SER A 150 1.72 -6.97 8.07
CA SER A 150 2.80 -7.96 7.92
C SER A 150 2.52 -9.17 8.79
N ASP A 151 3.06 -10.31 8.41
CA ASP A 151 3.01 -11.57 9.16
C ASP A 151 4.38 -11.99 9.70
N GLY A 152 5.42 -11.23 9.39
CA GLY A 152 6.82 -11.61 9.60
C GLY A 152 7.61 -10.68 10.51
N VAL A 153 8.85 -11.07 10.68
CA VAL A 153 9.91 -10.31 11.35
C VAL A 153 10.80 -9.68 10.27
N SER A 154 11.23 -8.45 10.47
CA SER A 154 12.20 -7.80 9.57
C SER A 154 13.48 -8.62 9.53
N ASN A 155 13.92 -8.98 8.34
CA ASN A 155 15.12 -9.79 8.12
C ASN A 155 16.07 -9.20 7.08
N THR A 156 15.70 -8.04 6.52
CA THR A 156 16.49 -7.25 5.58
C THR A 156 16.04 -5.78 5.62
N GLY A 157 16.70 -4.93 4.88
CA GLY A 157 16.39 -3.50 4.74
C GLY A 157 17.57 -2.62 5.12
N ALA A 158 17.52 -1.35 4.72
CA ALA A 158 18.50 -0.34 5.03
C ALA A 158 18.15 0.43 6.33
N VAL A 159 16.88 0.42 6.72
CA VAL A 159 16.34 1.10 7.90
C VAL A 159 15.82 0.06 8.88
N GLU A 160 16.19 0.18 10.15
CA GLU A 160 15.63 -0.64 11.20
C GLU A 160 14.19 -0.19 11.55
N PRO A 161 13.26 -1.11 11.87
CA PRO A 161 11.89 -0.75 12.23
C PRO A 161 11.78 0.27 13.37
N ASP A 162 12.64 0.16 14.38
CA ASP A 162 12.68 1.06 15.53
C ASP A 162 13.14 2.46 15.13
N GLU A 163 14.06 2.58 14.18
CA GLU A 163 14.49 3.87 13.63
C GLU A 163 13.35 4.56 12.88
N ALA A 164 12.61 3.80 12.09
CA ALA A 164 11.44 4.32 11.38
C ALA A 164 10.35 4.76 12.37
N ALA A 165 10.09 3.98 13.42
CA ALA A 165 9.14 4.33 14.47
C ALA A 165 9.55 5.62 15.20
N ALA A 166 10.82 5.78 15.58
CA ALA A 166 11.36 6.99 16.20
C ALA A 166 11.27 8.22 15.27
N ALA A 167 11.34 8.02 13.95
CA ALA A 167 11.12 9.09 12.98
C ALA A 167 9.64 9.51 12.90
N ALA A 168 8.71 8.56 13.06
CA ALA A 168 7.28 8.84 13.10
C ALA A 168 6.87 9.74 14.28
N GLU A 169 7.47 9.52 15.46
CA GLU A 169 7.20 10.31 16.67
C GLU A 169 7.59 11.79 16.52
N LYS A 170 8.47 12.11 15.59
CA LYS A 170 8.98 13.47 15.35
C LYS A 170 8.19 14.23 14.27
N MET A 171 7.23 13.59 13.63
CA MET A 171 6.39 14.15 12.55
C MET A 171 5.10 14.77 13.07
#